data_cb79d91231b97dc56bde3d1f08cbbe35
#
_entry.id   cb79d91231b97dc56bde3d1f08cbbe35
#
_cell.length_a   1.000
_cell.length_b   1.000
_cell.length_c   1.000
_cell.angle_alpha   90.00
_cell.angle_beta   90.00
_cell.angle_gamma   90.00
#
_symmetry.space_group_name_H-M   'P 1'
#
loop_
_entity.id
_entity.type
_entity.pdbx_description
1 polymer ?
#
loop_
_entity_poly.entity_id
_entity_poly.type
_entity_poly.pdbx_seq_one_letter_code
_entity_poly.pdbx_strand_id
1 'polypeptide(L)'
;MPAMPTRLPALVAPPADLPPRAAALRAEVREFLAQERSAGYWRPRADAWLAGRDEDFSKRLAARGWLGMTIPAAYGGHGASPLDRYVVTEELLAAGAPVAAHWIADRQIGPSLLRFGTHEQRVRFLPGIAAGEVYFAIGMSEPDSGSDLASVRTKADRVPGGWELTGTKVWTSGAHRAHAFFVLPRSAPRDDAQRHAGLSQFIVDLHAPGVTVRPISLLTGEHHFNEVVLDGVFVPDDMVLGEVGQGWHQVTSELAFERSGPERFLSTFPLLAALVEELSRHGEVDAGTKRAVGSLVARLWTLRHMSVWIAGALESGQAPELAAAVVKDLGTRYESEVIDAARLLVAIAPDPGAEAGFARLLADAVLHAPGFTLRGGTNEVLRGIVARGLGLR
;
A
#
# COMPACT_ATOMS: atom_id res chain seq x y z
N MET A 1 12.80 -26.36 -29.99
CA MET A 1 12.50 -25.20 -29.14
C MET A 1 11.19 -24.60 -29.63
N PRO A 2 10.13 -24.43 -28.82
CA PRO A 2 8.95 -23.74 -29.26
C PRO A 2 9.33 -22.28 -29.53
N ALA A 3 8.87 -21.71 -30.64
CA ALA A 3 9.09 -20.32 -31.02
C ALA A 3 8.57 -19.44 -29.88
N MET A 4 9.41 -18.55 -29.36
CA MET A 4 8.97 -17.50 -28.42
C MET A 4 7.80 -16.73 -29.04
N PRO A 5 6.72 -16.46 -28.31
CA PRO A 5 5.63 -15.67 -28.86
C PRO A 5 6.18 -14.29 -29.22
N THR A 6 6.00 -13.91 -30.47
CA THR A 6 6.51 -12.65 -31.07
C THR A 6 5.86 -11.38 -30.51
N ARG A 7 5.00 -11.48 -29.51
CA ARG A 7 4.42 -10.37 -28.75
C ARG A 7 4.35 -10.74 -27.29
N LEU A 8 4.86 -9.87 -26.43
CA LEU A 8 4.63 -9.88 -24.99
C LEU A 8 3.36 -9.03 -24.71
N PRO A 9 2.13 -9.58 -24.94
CA PRO A 9 0.92 -8.76 -24.94
C PRO A 9 0.62 -8.13 -23.58
N ALA A 10 1.15 -8.73 -22.52
CA ALA A 10 0.90 -8.28 -21.15
C ALA A 10 1.77 -7.10 -20.68
N LEU A 11 2.78 -6.69 -21.47
CA LEU A 11 3.67 -5.58 -21.12
C LEU A 11 3.58 -4.40 -22.10
N VAL A 12 2.77 -4.51 -23.16
CA VAL A 12 2.52 -3.40 -24.08
C VAL A 12 1.39 -2.56 -23.52
N ALA A 13 1.74 -1.53 -22.79
CA ALA A 13 0.80 -0.56 -22.27
C ALA A 13 0.47 0.48 -23.35
N PRO A 14 -0.81 0.69 -23.72
CA PRO A 14 -1.17 1.90 -24.45
C PRO A 14 -0.88 3.11 -23.55
N PRO A 15 -0.51 4.28 -24.13
CA PRO A 15 -0.38 5.51 -23.36
C PRO A 15 -1.70 5.76 -22.61
N ALA A 16 -1.65 5.89 -21.30
CA ALA A 16 -2.79 6.37 -20.54
C ALA A 16 -2.58 7.86 -20.31
N ASP A 17 -3.44 8.68 -20.91
CA ASP A 17 -3.46 10.09 -20.62
C ASP A 17 -4.23 10.35 -19.34
N LEU A 18 -3.69 11.23 -18.52
CA LEU A 18 -4.43 11.73 -17.37
C LEU A 18 -5.68 12.50 -17.84
N PRO A 19 -6.80 12.45 -17.08
CA PRO A 19 -8.01 13.17 -17.48
C PRO A 19 -7.74 14.67 -17.58
N PRO A 20 -8.48 15.41 -18.45
CA PRO A 20 -8.26 16.85 -18.66
C PRO A 20 -8.27 17.68 -17.37
N ARG A 21 -9.06 17.26 -16.37
CA ARG A 21 -9.13 17.88 -15.04
C ARG A 21 -7.93 17.58 -14.12
N ALA A 22 -7.04 16.66 -14.50
CA ALA A 22 -5.92 16.25 -13.66
C ALA A 22 -5.00 17.40 -13.28
N ALA A 23 -4.79 18.36 -14.18
CA ALA A 23 -3.96 19.53 -13.92
C ALA A 23 -4.57 20.44 -12.83
N ALA A 24 -5.88 20.69 -12.91
CA ALA A 24 -6.61 21.47 -11.90
C ALA A 24 -6.62 20.75 -10.57
N LEU A 25 -7.00 19.45 -10.54
CA LEU A 25 -7.01 18.63 -9.33
C LEU A 25 -5.63 18.60 -8.66
N ARG A 26 -4.56 18.47 -9.45
CA ARG A 26 -3.17 18.52 -8.94
C ARG A 26 -2.85 19.87 -8.31
N ALA A 27 -3.27 20.98 -8.92
CA ALA A 27 -3.06 22.32 -8.37
C ALA A 27 -3.80 22.49 -7.03
N GLU A 28 -5.04 22.02 -6.94
CA GLU A 28 -5.84 22.06 -5.70
C GLU A 28 -5.20 21.26 -4.56
N VAL A 29 -4.72 20.02 -4.86
CA VAL A 29 -4.04 19.19 -3.86
C VAL A 29 -2.75 19.84 -3.40
N ARG A 30 -1.95 20.40 -4.30
CA ARG A 30 -0.70 21.10 -3.97
C ARG A 30 -0.94 22.34 -3.12
N GLU A 31 -1.96 23.11 -3.44
CA GLU A 31 -2.34 24.28 -2.65
C GLU A 31 -2.75 23.89 -1.23
N PHE A 32 -3.61 22.88 -1.08
CA PHE A 32 -3.99 22.32 0.22
C PHE A 32 -2.76 21.87 1.02
N LEU A 33 -1.89 21.07 0.42
CA LEU A 33 -0.67 20.57 1.07
C LEU A 33 0.26 21.72 1.50
N ALA A 34 0.38 22.76 0.69
CA ALA A 34 1.18 23.94 1.04
C ALA A 34 0.58 24.72 2.22
N GLN A 35 -0.73 24.90 2.25
CA GLN A 35 -1.45 25.54 3.34
C GLN A 35 -1.29 24.75 4.65
N GLU A 36 -1.54 23.45 4.64
CA GLU A 36 -1.40 22.57 5.80
C GLU A 36 0.03 22.56 6.36
N ARG A 37 1.02 22.48 5.47
CA ARG A 37 2.44 22.53 5.84
C ARG A 37 2.84 23.88 6.43
N SER A 38 2.37 24.98 5.86
CA SER A 38 2.66 26.34 6.35
C SER A 38 2.01 26.58 7.71
N ALA A 39 0.86 25.96 7.99
CA ALA A 39 0.21 25.99 9.28
C ALA A 39 0.92 25.09 10.34
N GLY A 40 1.93 24.31 9.94
CA GLY A 40 2.69 23.45 10.83
C GLY A 40 1.99 22.14 11.21
N TYR A 41 0.90 21.76 10.54
CA TYR A 41 0.14 20.56 10.87
C TYR A 41 0.90 19.27 10.61
N TRP A 42 1.84 19.27 9.65
CA TRP A 42 2.66 18.10 9.36
C TRP A 42 4.00 18.51 8.74
N ARG A 43 4.95 17.55 8.70
CA ARG A 43 6.25 17.69 8.04
C ARG A 43 6.47 16.54 7.07
N PRO A 44 7.16 16.76 5.92
CA PRO A 44 7.47 15.71 4.96
C PRO A 44 8.24 14.57 5.61
N ARG A 45 7.85 13.33 5.28
CA ARG A 45 8.53 12.12 5.73
C ARG A 45 8.82 11.18 4.55
N ALA A 46 9.90 10.44 4.63
CA ALA A 46 10.08 9.26 3.80
C ALA A 46 9.11 8.17 4.27
N ASP A 47 8.62 7.36 3.34
CA ASP A 47 7.69 6.25 3.61
C ASP A 47 6.40 6.66 4.36
N ALA A 48 5.90 7.85 4.08
CA ALA A 48 4.81 8.48 4.82
C ALA A 48 3.49 7.67 4.82
N TRP A 49 3.26 6.82 3.82
CA TRP A 49 2.07 5.96 3.75
C TRP A 49 2.09 4.80 4.77
N LEU A 50 3.25 4.50 5.36
CA LEU A 50 3.40 3.56 6.45
C LEU A 50 3.67 4.27 7.78
N ALA A 51 4.60 5.25 7.79
CA ALA A 51 5.11 5.90 8.99
C ALA A 51 4.34 7.15 9.40
N GLY A 52 3.76 7.87 8.44
CA GLY A 52 3.06 9.15 8.68
C GLY A 52 1.60 8.97 9.07
N ARG A 53 1.31 8.67 10.34
CA ARG A 53 -0.08 8.53 10.82
C ARG A 53 -0.58 9.84 11.41
N ASP A 54 -1.66 10.38 10.82
CA ASP A 54 -2.41 11.54 11.30
C ASP A 54 -3.90 11.38 10.94
N GLU A 55 -4.73 11.20 11.96
CA GLU A 55 -6.17 10.98 11.80
C GLU A 55 -6.90 12.26 11.46
N ASP A 56 -6.45 13.39 11.98
CA ASP A 56 -7.05 14.69 11.67
C ASP A 56 -6.73 15.12 10.24
N PHE A 57 -5.52 14.83 9.75
CA PHE A 57 -5.19 15.01 8.34
C PHE A 57 -6.11 14.16 7.45
N SER A 58 -6.39 12.91 7.82
CA SER A 58 -7.30 12.04 7.09
C SER A 58 -8.72 12.62 7.00
N LYS A 59 -9.24 13.18 8.11
CA LYS A 59 -10.55 13.85 8.13
C LYS A 59 -10.56 15.12 7.27
N ARG A 60 -9.46 15.89 7.26
CA ARG A 60 -9.34 17.06 6.39
C ARG A 60 -9.29 16.68 4.90
N LEU A 61 -8.66 15.55 4.54
CA LEU A 61 -8.73 15.00 3.18
C LEU A 61 -10.15 14.55 2.82
N ALA A 62 -10.84 13.88 3.74
CA ALA A 62 -12.22 13.46 3.55
C ALA A 62 -13.14 14.65 3.29
N ALA A 63 -12.99 15.74 4.03
CA ALA A 63 -13.75 17.00 3.85
C ALA A 63 -13.53 17.63 2.46
N ARG A 64 -12.41 17.31 1.77
CA ARG A 64 -12.14 17.73 0.39
C ARG A 64 -12.66 16.73 -0.66
N GLY A 65 -13.24 15.60 -0.24
CA GLY A 65 -13.64 14.52 -1.13
C GLY A 65 -12.48 13.69 -1.69
N TRP A 66 -11.32 13.69 -1.03
CA TRP A 66 -10.11 13.00 -1.46
C TRP A 66 -9.87 11.66 -0.74
N LEU A 67 -10.77 11.29 0.16
CA LEU A 67 -10.94 9.94 0.69
C LEU A 67 -12.21 9.31 0.12
N GLY A 68 -12.25 7.98 0.02
CA GLY A 68 -13.39 7.29 -0.54
C GLY A 68 -13.68 7.67 -2.00
N MET A 69 -12.69 8.19 -2.73
CA MET A 69 -12.86 8.74 -4.07
C MET A 69 -13.54 7.75 -5.02
N THR A 70 -13.13 6.48 -5.00
CA THR A 70 -13.69 5.43 -5.88
C THR A 70 -14.88 4.69 -5.27
N ILE A 71 -15.25 4.99 -4.02
CA ILE A 71 -16.43 4.44 -3.38
C ILE A 71 -17.67 5.13 -3.98
N PRO A 72 -18.72 4.37 -4.38
CA PRO A 72 -19.95 4.98 -4.90
C PRO A 72 -20.64 5.89 -3.88
N ALA A 73 -21.34 6.91 -4.37
CA ALA A 73 -22.07 7.86 -3.52
C ALA A 73 -23.13 7.18 -2.65
N ALA A 74 -23.72 6.07 -3.11
CA ALA A 74 -24.66 5.26 -2.32
C ALA A 74 -24.05 4.69 -1.02
N TYR A 75 -22.74 4.66 -0.91
CA TYR A 75 -22.00 4.22 0.27
C TYR A 75 -21.14 5.33 0.88
N GLY A 76 -21.51 6.59 0.65
CA GLY A 76 -20.84 7.74 1.27
C GLY A 76 -19.55 8.19 0.58
N GLY A 77 -19.18 7.60 -0.56
CA GLY A 77 -18.03 8.00 -1.36
C GLY A 77 -18.36 9.00 -2.46
N HIS A 78 -17.44 9.16 -3.42
CA HIS A 78 -17.52 10.20 -4.45
C HIS A 78 -17.68 9.67 -5.87
N GLY A 79 -17.53 8.36 -6.11
CA GLY A 79 -17.64 7.74 -7.43
C GLY A 79 -16.65 8.30 -8.46
N ALA A 80 -15.52 8.82 -8.00
CA ALA A 80 -14.46 9.33 -8.86
C ALA A 80 -13.70 8.19 -9.56
N SER A 81 -12.99 8.52 -10.62
CA SER A 81 -12.23 7.53 -11.38
C SER A 81 -10.95 7.08 -10.67
N PRO A 82 -10.43 5.88 -10.99
CA PRO A 82 -9.11 5.43 -10.55
C PRO A 82 -7.97 6.40 -10.96
N LEU A 83 -8.09 7.07 -12.10
CA LEU A 83 -7.11 8.07 -12.55
C LEU A 83 -7.16 9.35 -11.72
N ASP A 84 -8.35 9.83 -11.33
CA ASP A 84 -8.45 10.98 -10.42
C ASP A 84 -7.85 10.66 -9.05
N ARG A 85 -8.18 9.47 -8.50
CA ARG A 85 -7.56 9.01 -7.25
C ARG A 85 -6.04 8.90 -7.39
N TYR A 86 -5.54 8.46 -8.55
CA TYR A 86 -4.11 8.41 -8.81
C TYR A 86 -3.46 9.79 -8.66
N VAL A 87 -4.05 10.84 -9.25
CA VAL A 87 -3.52 12.20 -9.19
C VAL A 87 -3.42 12.68 -7.75
N VAL A 88 -4.46 12.51 -6.94
CA VAL A 88 -4.45 12.89 -5.51
C VAL A 88 -3.39 12.10 -4.75
N THR A 89 -3.35 10.79 -4.93
CA THR A 89 -2.40 9.91 -4.26
C THR A 89 -0.95 10.27 -4.61
N GLU A 90 -0.68 10.54 -5.88
CA GLU A 90 0.66 10.93 -6.37
C GLU A 90 1.16 12.19 -5.66
N GLU A 91 0.33 13.23 -5.54
CA GLU A 91 0.70 14.49 -4.91
C GLU A 91 0.88 14.35 -3.38
N LEU A 92 0.01 13.58 -2.72
CA LEU A 92 0.14 13.30 -1.28
C LEU A 92 1.45 12.58 -0.96
N LEU A 93 1.81 11.56 -1.73
CA LEU A 93 3.03 10.79 -1.52
C LEU A 93 4.28 11.59 -1.89
N ALA A 94 4.23 12.34 -2.99
CA ALA A 94 5.35 13.18 -3.41
C ALA A 94 5.67 14.28 -2.36
N ALA A 95 4.65 14.77 -1.67
CA ALA A 95 4.84 15.70 -0.57
C ALA A 95 5.35 15.03 0.71
N GLY A 96 5.28 13.71 0.85
CA GLY A 96 5.55 13.00 2.10
C GLY A 96 4.49 13.27 3.17
N ALA A 97 3.22 13.44 2.75
CA ALA A 97 2.10 13.76 3.62
C ALA A 97 1.68 12.57 4.50
N PRO A 98 1.12 12.80 5.71
CA PRO A 98 0.87 11.75 6.71
C PRO A 98 -0.42 10.97 6.40
N VAL A 99 -0.37 10.08 5.42
CA VAL A 99 -1.53 9.33 4.90
C VAL A 99 -1.73 7.94 5.53
N ALA A 100 -0.86 7.50 6.43
CA ALA A 100 -0.87 6.13 6.95
C ALA A 100 -2.15 5.75 7.70
N ALA A 101 -2.88 6.69 8.28
CA ALA A 101 -4.08 6.39 9.06
C ALA A 101 -5.19 5.76 8.19
N HIS A 102 -5.49 6.36 7.06
CA HIS A 102 -6.56 5.90 6.14
C HIS A 102 -6.08 4.92 5.06
N TRP A 103 -4.77 4.76 4.90
CA TRP A 103 -4.17 4.13 3.73
C TRP A 103 -4.73 2.74 3.41
N ILE A 104 -4.71 1.84 4.41
CA ILE A 104 -5.20 0.46 4.24
C ILE A 104 -6.71 0.46 4.00
N ALA A 105 -7.47 1.21 4.79
CA ALA A 105 -8.92 1.26 4.70
C ALA A 105 -9.42 1.74 3.33
N ASP A 106 -8.88 2.87 2.84
CA ASP A 106 -9.30 3.47 1.57
C ASP A 106 -8.80 2.68 0.34
N ARG A 107 -7.55 2.19 0.38
CA ARG A 107 -6.90 1.64 -0.81
C ARG A 107 -7.06 0.14 -1.00
N GLN A 108 -7.29 -0.61 0.06
CA GLN A 108 -7.36 -2.08 0.03
C GLN A 108 -8.72 -2.58 0.50
N ILE A 109 -9.17 -2.16 1.68
CA ILE A 109 -10.41 -2.63 2.28
C ILE A 109 -11.63 -2.12 1.51
N GLY A 110 -11.68 -0.82 1.17
CA GLY A 110 -12.79 -0.24 0.40
C GLY A 110 -13.05 -0.98 -0.91
N PRO A 111 -12.06 -1.15 -1.81
CA PRO A 111 -12.21 -1.94 -3.02
C PRO A 111 -12.60 -3.40 -2.78
N SER A 112 -12.06 -4.05 -1.75
CA SER A 112 -12.38 -5.44 -1.41
C SER A 112 -13.82 -5.58 -0.92
N LEU A 113 -14.31 -4.66 -0.07
CA LEU A 113 -15.72 -4.59 0.34
C LEU A 113 -16.65 -4.35 -0.84
N LEU A 114 -16.28 -3.48 -1.77
CA LEU A 114 -17.08 -3.22 -2.99
C LEU A 114 -17.16 -4.45 -3.89
N ARG A 115 -16.11 -5.27 -3.93
CA ARG A 115 -16.05 -6.45 -4.79
C ARG A 115 -16.70 -7.68 -4.15
N PHE A 116 -16.43 -7.95 -2.89
CA PHE A 116 -16.77 -9.20 -2.22
C PHE A 116 -17.75 -9.04 -1.05
N GLY A 117 -17.85 -7.85 -0.46
CA GLY A 117 -18.70 -7.61 0.70
C GLY A 117 -20.19 -7.69 0.38
N THR A 118 -21.01 -8.02 1.39
CA THR A 118 -22.47 -7.92 1.32
C THR A 118 -22.91 -6.45 1.31
N HIS A 119 -24.18 -6.21 1.02
CA HIS A 119 -24.75 -4.86 1.10
C HIS A 119 -24.61 -4.28 2.53
N GLU A 120 -24.89 -5.08 3.54
CA GLU A 120 -24.83 -4.74 4.96
C GLU A 120 -23.39 -4.37 5.38
N GLN A 121 -22.39 -5.15 4.94
CA GLN A 121 -20.98 -4.85 5.18
C GLN A 121 -20.57 -3.54 4.51
N ARG A 122 -21.00 -3.28 3.28
CA ARG A 122 -20.72 -2.02 2.57
C ARG A 122 -21.33 -0.83 3.28
N VAL A 123 -22.60 -0.91 3.68
CA VAL A 123 -23.30 0.15 4.43
C VAL A 123 -22.65 0.39 5.79
N ARG A 124 -22.18 -0.67 6.46
CA ARG A 124 -21.56 -0.57 7.78
C ARG A 124 -20.20 0.13 7.75
N PHE A 125 -19.37 -0.16 6.76
CA PHE A 125 -17.97 0.24 6.82
C PHE A 125 -17.57 1.35 5.84
N LEU A 126 -18.11 1.35 4.61
CA LEU A 126 -17.65 2.26 3.57
C LEU A 126 -17.88 3.74 3.89
N PRO A 127 -19.02 4.17 4.49
CA PRO A 127 -19.21 5.57 4.84
C PRO A 127 -18.13 6.09 5.82
N GLY A 128 -17.82 5.32 6.85
CA GLY A 128 -16.80 5.69 7.83
C GLY A 128 -15.37 5.67 7.25
N ILE A 129 -15.09 4.78 6.29
CA ILE A 129 -13.82 4.80 5.55
C ILE A 129 -13.73 6.08 4.71
N ALA A 130 -14.77 6.43 3.97
CA ALA A 130 -14.79 7.64 3.15
C ALA A 130 -14.71 8.93 3.98
N ALA A 131 -15.25 8.92 5.20
CA ALA A 131 -15.15 10.03 6.15
C ALA A 131 -13.79 10.13 6.86
N GLY A 132 -12.90 9.13 6.72
CA GLY A 132 -11.63 9.09 7.44
C GLY A 132 -11.79 8.81 8.94
N GLU A 133 -12.83 8.09 9.32
CA GLU A 133 -13.21 7.79 10.72
C GLU A 133 -13.06 6.31 11.06
N VAL A 134 -13.13 5.43 10.07
CA VAL A 134 -13.00 3.98 10.23
C VAL A 134 -11.70 3.50 9.61
N TYR A 135 -10.84 2.94 10.45
CA TYR A 135 -9.52 2.43 10.08
C TYR A 135 -9.49 0.92 10.14
N PHE A 136 -8.77 0.34 9.20
CA PHE A 136 -8.60 -1.11 9.08
C PHE A 136 -7.13 -1.51 9.08
N ALA A 137 -6.89 -2.75 9.48
CA ALA A 137 -5.64 -3.46 9.29
C ALA A 137 -5.84 -4.72 8.42
N ILE A 138 -4.75 -5.38 8.07
CA ILE A 138 -4.75 -6.65 7.32
C ILE A 138 -3.83 -7.64 8.01
N GLY A 139 -4.37 -8.80 8.40
CA GLY A 139 -3.66 -9.90 9.04
C GLY A 139 -3.54 -11.11 8.11
N MET A 140 -2.47 -11.13 7.31
CA MET A 140 -2.17 -12.23 6.38
C MET A 140 -1.06 -13.12 6.95
N SER A 141 0.12 -12.54 7.15
CA SER A 141 1.33 -13.25 7.56
C SER A 141 1.24 -13.81 8.97
N GLU A 142 1.93 -14.93 9.19
CA GLU A 142 2.09 -15.58 10.49
C GLU A 142 3.58 -15.74 10.81
N PRO A 143 3.98 -16.07 12.04
CA PRO A 143 5.39 -16.23 12.40
C PRO A 143 6.16 -17.16 11.43
N ASP A 144 5.51 -18.24 10.96
CA ASP A 144 6.11 -19.24 10.07
C ASP A 144 5.65 -19.11 8.60
N SER A 145 4.81 -18.11 8.26
CA SER A 145 4.21 -17.98 6.92
C SER A 145 4.08 -16.54 6.48
N GLY A 146 5.00 -16.10 5.62
CA GLY A 146 4.97 -14.80 4.97
C GLY A 146 4.86 -14.94 3.45
N SER A 147 5.98 -15.17 2.76
CA SER A 147 6.00 -15.40 1.30
C SER A 147 5.22 -16.65 0.88
N ASP A 148 5.21 -17.70 1.71
CA ASP A 148 4.38 -18.89 1.54
C ASP A 148 3.03 -18.75 2.26
N LEU A 149 2.23 -17.78 1.81
CA LEU A 149 0.94 -17.44 2.41
C LEU A 149 -0.05 -18.62 2.41
N ALA A 150 0.06 -19.54 1.44
CA ALA A 150 -0.77 -20.75 1.41
C ALA A 150 -0.52 -21.71 2.58
N SER A 151 0.52 -21.48 3.38
CA SER A 151 0.88 -22.31 4.54
C SER A 151 0.39 -21.74 5.88
N VAL A 152 -0.50 -20.72 5.86
CA VAL A 152 -1.09 -20.17 7.10
C VAL A 152 -1.80 -21.26 7.93
N ARG A 153 -1.69 -21.15 9.25
CA ARG A 153 -2.19 -22.11 10.23
C ARG A 153 -3.29 -21.58 11.15
N THR A 154 -3.50 -20.25 11.18
CA THR A 154 -4.66 -19.69 11.88
C THR A 154 -5.92 -20.40 11.41
N LYS A 155 -6.73 -20.89 12.35
CA LYS A 155 -7.94 -21.66 12.08
C LYS A 155 -9.18 -20.79 12.22
N ALA A 156 -10.22 -21.18 11.49
CA ALA A 156 -11.58 -20.73 11.71
C ALA A 156 -12.46 -21.98 11.78
N ASP A 157 -12.85 -22.33 12.98
CA ASP A 157 -13.69 -23.50 13.25
C ASP A 157 -15.17 -23.07 13.28
N ARG A 158 -16.04 -23.87 12.64
CA ARG A 158 -17.47 -23.58 12.56
C ARG A 158 -18.13 -23.80 13.92
N VAL A 159 -18.88 -22.79 14.41
CA VAL A 159 -19.65 -22.83 15.66
C VAL A 159 -21.08 -22.33 15.41
N PRO A 160 -22.03 -22.53 16.32
CA PRO A 160 -23.39 -22.00 16.14
C PRO A 160 -23.40 -20.47 15.97
N GLY A 161 -23.95 -20.00 14.84
CA GLY A 161 -24.10 -18.58 14.51
C GLY A 161 -22.86 -17.90 13.98
N GLY A 162 -21.75 -18.61 13.78
CA GLY A 162 -20.50 -18.00 13.30
C GLY A 162 -19.30 -18.94 13.29
N TRP A 163 -18.15 -18.36 13.59
CA TRP A 163 -16.85 -19.00 13.52
C TRP A 163 -16.03 -18.62 14.74
N GLU A 164 -15.21 -19.55 15.22
CA GLU A 164 -14.21 -19.32 16.25
C GLU A 164 -12.82 -19.30 15.61
N LEU A 165 -12.10 -18.19 15.77
CA LEU A 165 -10.78 -17.98 15.17
C LEU A 165 -9.70 -18.16 16.24
N THR A 166 -8.68 -19.00 15.90
CA THR A 166 -7.52 -19.24 16.79
C THR A 166 -6.23 -19.23 15.97
N GLY A 167 -5.26 -18.42 16.39
CA GLY A 167 -3.95 -18.30 15.74
C GLY A 167 -3.26 -16.98 16.01
N THR A 168 -2.18 -16.72 15.28
CA THR A 168 -1.37 -15.51 15.46
C THR A 168 -1.01 -14.92 14.11
N LYS A 169 -1.29 -13.64 13.93
CA LYS A 169 -0.88 -12.85 12.76
C LYS A 169 0.24 -11.90 13.14
N VAL A 170 1.18 -11.69 12.22
CA VAL A 170 2.34 -10.79 12.44
C VAL A 170 2.44 -9.76 11.32
N TRP A 171 3.20 -8.71 11.56
CA TRP A 171 3.40 -7.60 10.63
C TRP A 171 2.10 -6.88 10.26
N THR A 172 1.11 -6.93 11.16
CA THR A 172 -0.20 -6.30 10.97
C THR A 172 -0.08 -4.80 11.19
N SER A 173 0.00 -4.05 10.07
CA SER A 173 0.21 -2.61 10.09
C SER A 173 -0.95 -1.89 10.76
N GLY A 174 -0.67 -1.04 11.74
CA GLY A 174 -1.63 -0.16 12.38
C GLY A 174 -2.72 -0.83 13.22
N ALA A 175 -2.64 -2.16 13.50
CA ALA A 175 -3.68 -2.89 14.25
C ALA A 175 -4.02 -2.28 15.60
N HIS A 176 -3.03 -1.72 16.32
CA HIS A 176 -3.21 -1.05 17.62
C HIS A 176 -4.05 0.25 17.54
N ARG A 177 -4.38 0.70 16.35
CA ARG A 177 -5.15 1.93 16.06
C ARG A 177 -6.32 1.68 15.12
N ALA A 178 -6.49 0.47 14.62
CA ALA A 178 -7.57 0.10 13.71
C ALA A 178 -8.79 -0.39 14.51
N HIS A 179 -9.98 -0.26 13.91
CA HIS A 179 -11.23 -0.73 14.47
C HIS A 179 -11.43 -2.22 14.18
N ALA A 180 -11.08 -2.62 12.95
CA ALA A 180 -11.22 -3.99 12.50
C ALA A 180 -10.05 -4.38 11.58
N PHE A 181 -9.94 -5.66 11.29
CA PHE A 181 -8.97 -6.11 10.29
C PHE A 181 -9.53 -7.27 9.46
N PHE A 182 -9.06 -7.36 8.21
CA PHE A 182 -9.25 -8.54 7.40
C PHE A 182 -8.23 -9.59 7.80
N VAL A 183 -8.71 -10.78 8.11
CA VAL A 183 -7.84 -11.89 8.48
C VAL A 183 -8.07 -13.07 7.53
N LEU A 184 -6.98 -13.74 7.18
CA LEU A 184 -6.98 -14.95 6.34
C LEU A 184 -6.68 -16.17 7.21
N PRO A 185 -7.67 -16.87 7.77
CA PRO A 185 -7.51 -18.17 8.40
C PRO A 185 -7.84 -19.30 7.42
N ARG A 186 -7.61 -20.51 7.90
CA ARG A 186 -8.03 -21.74 7.28
C ARG A 186 -9.37 -22.20 7.86
N SER A 187 -10.41 -22.22 7.03
CA SER A 187 -11.77 -22.66 7.37
C SER A 187 -12.04 -24.13 7.05
N ALA A 188 -11.07 -24.82 6.42
CA ALA A 188 -11.08 -26.27 6.17
C ALA A 188 -9.67 -26.83 6.33
N PRO A 189 -9.52 -28.14 6.60
CA PRO A 189 -8.21 -28.81 6.67
C PRO A 189 -7.37 -28.54 5.42
N ARG A 190 -6.05 -28.44 5.61
CA ARG A 190 -5.12 -28.27 4.50
C ARG A 190 -5.14 -29.51 3.60
N ASP A 191 -5.27 -29.27 2.31
CA ASP A 191 -5.07 -30.26 1.24
C ASP A 191 -3.78 -29.93 0.49
N ASP A 192 -2.79 -30.81 0.56
CA ASP A 192 -1.50 -30.61 -0.10
C ASP A 192 -1.60 -30.67 -1.64
N ALA A 193 -2.63 -31.33 -2.19
CA ALA A 193 -2.92 -31.35 -3.62
C ALA A 193 -3.58 -30.04 -4.09
N GLN A 194 -4.30 -29.36 -3.20
CA GLN A 194 -4.97 -28.09 -3.44
C GLN A 194 -4.66 -27.07 -2.33
N ARG A 195 -3.39 -26.74 -2.17
CA ARG A 195 -2.87 -25.94 -1.03
C ARG A 195 -3.51 -24.56 -0.86
N HIS A 196 -4.16 -24.03 -1.87
CA HIS A 196 -4.90 -22.76 -1.84
C HIS A 196 -6.36 -22.90 -1.40
N ALA A 197 -6.89 -24.14 -1.39
CA ALA A 197 -8.25 -24.42 -0.94
C ALA A 197 -8.38 -24.29 0.59
N GLY A 198 -9.62 -24.08 1.06
CA GLY A 198 -9.94 -24.02 2.48
C GLY A 198 -9.46 -22.76 3.20
N LEU A 199 -9.09 -21.71 2.45
CA LEU A 199 -8.78 -20.38 2.99
C LEU A 199 -10.01 -19.49 2.85
N SER A 200 -10.31 -18.70 3.89
CA SER A 200 -11.42 -17.74 3.90
C SER A 200 -10.99 -16.42 4.51
N GLN A 201 -11.65 -15.32 4.15
CA GLN A 201 -11.42 -14.04 4.78
C GLN A 201 -12.55 -13.66 5.73
N PHE A 202 -12.19 -13.08 6.85
CA PHE A 202 -13.10 -12.61 7.87
C PHE A 202 -12.82 -11.15 8.22
N ILE A 203 -13.87 -10.42 8.58
CA ILE A 203 -13.80 -9.09 9.18
C ILE A 203 -13.86 -9.26 10.69
N VAL A 204 -12.77 -8.99 11.39
CA VAL A 204 -12.68 -9.19 12.83
C VAL A 204 -12.53 -7.84 13.52
N ASP A 205 -13.36 -7.59 14.52
CA ASP A 205 -13.23 -6.45 15.43
C ASP A 205 -11.96 -6.62 16.27
N LEU A 206 -11.05 -5.66 16.22
CA LEU A 206 -9.79 -5.71 16.98
C LEU A 206 -9.98 -5.53 18.49
N HIS A 207 -11.18 -5.14 18.92
CA HIS A 207 -11.56 -5.00 20.33
C HIS A 207 -12.40 -6.17 20.84
N ALA A 208 -12.65 -7.19 20.00
CA ALA A 208 -13.41 -8.37 20.39
C ALA A 208 -12.70 -9.17 21.50
N PRO A 209 -13.46 -9.83 22.39
CA PRO A 209 -12.88 -10.76 23.37
C PRO A 209 -12.02 -11.82 22.68
N GLY A 210 -10.84 -12.10 23.25
CA GLY A 210 -9.87 -13.05 22.69
C GLY A 210 -8.87 -12.43 21.71
N VAL A 211 -9.04 -11.16 21.31
CA VAL A 211 -8.04 -10.45 20.50
C VAL A 211 -7.00 -9.79 21.39
N THR A 212 -5.73 -10.06 21.14
CA THR A 212 -4.61 -9.37 21.79
C THR A 212 -3.68 -8.79 20.75
N VAL A 213 -3.44 -7.46 20.80
CA VAL A 213 -2.54 -6.75 19.90
C VAL A 213 -1.26 -6.40 20.65
N ARG A 214 -0.10 -6.85 20.13
CA ARG A 214 1.22 -6.61 20.71
C ARG A 214 2.12 -5.85 19.73
N PRO A 215 2.93 -4.90 20.23
CA PRO A 215 3.80 -4.10 19.35
C PRO A 215 4.97 -4.92 18.80
N ILE A 216 5.31 -4.62 17.53
CA ILE A 216 6.60 -4.99 16.92
C ILE A 216 7.33 -3.69 16.65
N SER A 217 8.41 -3.43 17.39
CA SER A 217 9.22 -2.23 17.24
C SER A 217 10.11 -2.31 16.00
N LEU A 218 10.21 -1.20 15.27
CA LEU A 218 11.10 -1.05 14.14
C LEU A 218 12.48 -0.53 14.55
N LEU A 219 13.44 -0.56 13.61
CA LEU A 219 14.77 0.05 13.80
C LEU A 219 14.70 1.56 14.04
N THR A 220 13.63 2.22 13.58
CA THR A 220 13.33 3.63 13.85
C THR A 220 12.94 3.91 15.30
N GLY A 221 12.65 2.87 16.09
CA GLY A 221 12.00 2.98 17.40
C GLY A 221 10.47 3.19 17.30
N GLU A 222 9.92 3.32 16.11
CA GLU A 222 8.49 3.54 15.89
C GLU A 222 7.70 2.22 15.98
N HIS A 223 6.42 2.35 16.34
CA HIS A 223 5.49 1.24 16.43
C HIS A 223 4.45 1.35 15.31
N HIS A 224 4.67 0.58 14.22
CA HIS A 224 3.74 0.48 13.09
C HIS A 224 3.15 -0.90 12.97
N PHE A 225 3.97 -1.93 13.18
CA PHE A 225 3.56 -3.32 13.05
C PHE A 225 3.15 -3.94 14.37
N ASN A 226 2.30 -4.95 14.28
CA ASN A 226 1.80 -5.67 15.43
C ASN A 226 1.79 -7.17 15.17
N GLU A 227 1.96 -7.91 16.26
CA GLU A 227 1.46 -9.26 16.41
C GLU A 227 0.01 -9.16 16.89
N VAL A 228 -0.89 -9.91 16.24
CA VAL A 228 -2.30 -10.02 16.64
C VAL A 228 -2.58 -11.47 16.95
N VAL A 229 -2.81 -11.76 18.23
CA VAL A 229 -3.18 -13.10 18.73
C VAL A 229 -4.70 -13.19 18.77
N LEU A 230 -5.23 -14.28 18.23
CA LEU A 230 -6.63 -14.66 18.24
C LEU A 230 -6.74 -15.90 19.12
N ASP A 231 -7.44 -15.80 20.24
CA ASP A 231 -7.65 -16.87 21.20
C ASP A 231 -9.14 -17.15 21.37
N GLY A 232 -9.67 -18.04 20.52
CA GLY A 232 -11.09 -18.39 20.50
C GLY A 232 -12.00 -17.20 20.13
N VAL A 233 -11.59 -16.34 19.20
CA VAL A 233 -12.34 -15.13 18.82
C VAL A 233 -13.58 -15.50 18.03
N PHE A 234 -14.76 -15.21 18.60
CA PHE A 234 -16.03 -15.40 17.89
C PHE A 234 -16.22 -14.35 16.81
N VAL A 235 -16.52 -14.80 15.57
CA VAL A 235 -16.84 -13.96 14.42
C VAL A 235 -18.18 -14.41 13.85
N PRO A 236 -19.23 -13.57 13.86
CA PRO A 236 -20.54 -13.94 13.34
C PRO A 236 -20.53 -14.15 11.81
N ASP A 237 -21.52 -14.88 11.31
CA ASP A 237 -21.61 -15.26 9.90
C ASP A 237 -21.66 -14.06 8.94
N ASP A 238 -22.26 -12.96 9.35
CA ASP A 238 -22.34 -11.71 8.57
C ASP A 238 -21.00 -10.97 8.46
N MET A 239 -19.97 -11.43 9.17
CA MET A 239 -18.59 -10.92 9.09
C MET A 239 -17.66 -11.80 8.25
N VAL A 240 -18.15 -12.81 7.57
CA VAL A 240 -17.40 -13.50 6.50
C VAL A 240 -17.33 -12.58 5.28
N LEU A 241 -16.14 -12.33 4.74
CA LEU A 241 -15.99 -11.58 3.51
C LEU A 241 -16.18 -12.51 2.31
N GLY A 242 -17.21 -12.26 1.50
CA GLY A 242 -17.53 -13.08 0.34
C GLY A 242 -17.89 -14.52 0.70
N GLU A 243 -17.41 -15.50 -0.06
CA GLU A 243 -17.73 -16.91 0.10
C GLU A 243 -16.66 -17.66 0.90
N VAL A 244 -17.08 -18.56 1.78
CA VAL A 244 -16.19 -19.46 2.52
C VAL A 244 -15.40 -20.34 1.52
N GLY A 245 -14.09 -20.46 1.72
CA GLY A 245 -13.18 -21.19 0.84
C GLY A 245 -12.61 -20.37 -0.32
N GLN A 246 -13.06 -19.14 -0.54
CA GLN A 246 -12.58 -18.28 -1.63
C GLN A 246 -11.50 -17.26 -1.19
N GLY A 247 -10.98 -17.39 0.01
CA GLY A 247 -10.00 -16.45 0.58
C GLY A 247 -8.75 -16.24 -0.26
N TRP A 248 -8.26 -17.29 -0.93
CA TRP A 248 -7.10 -17.15 -1.81
C TRP A 248 -7.37 -16.23 -3.01
N HIS A 249 -8.53 -16.40 -3.65
CA HIS A 249 -8.94 -15.52 -4.76
C HIS A 249 -9.12 -14.07 -4.31
N GLN A 250 -9.70 -13.86 -3.15
CA GLN A 250 -9.92 -12.53 -2.57
C GLN A 250 -8.58 -11.83 -2.31
N VAL A 251 -7.65 -12.48 -1.59
CA VAL A 251 -6.32 -11.94 -1.27
C VAL A 251 -5.51 -11.63 -2.53
N THR A 252 -5.49 -12.53 -3.51
CA THR A 252 -4.74 -12.28 -4.75
C THR A 252 -5.30 -11.10 -5.54
N SER A 253 -6.62 -10.90 -5.49
CA SER A 253 -7.28 -9.72 -6.07
C SER A 253 -6.88 -8.41 -5.37
N GLU A 254 -6.79 -8.41 -4.03
CA GLU A 254 -6.34 -7.25 -3.25
C GLU A 254 -4.91 -6.84 -3.60
N LEU A 255 -4.03 -7.83 -3.76
CA LEU A 255 -2.63 -7.60 -4.09
C LEU A 255 -2.43 -6.88 -5.43
N ALA A 256 -3.35 -7.01 -6.39
CA ALA A 256 -3.30 -6.26 -7.66
C ALA A 256 -3.47 -4.75 -7.41
N PHE A 257 -4.38 -4.36 -6.52
CA PHE A 257 -4.58 -2.96 -6.12
C PHE A 257 -3.42 -2.43 -5.28
N GLU A 258 -2.89 -3.24 -4.37
CA GLU A 258 -1.77 -2.89 -3.49
C GLU A 258 -0.47 -2.64 -4.25
N ARG A 259 -0.19 -3.40 -5.31
CA ARG A 259 1.12 -3.40 -5.98
C ARG A 259 1.28 -2.32 -7.05
N SER A 260 0.22 -1.67 -7.48
CA SER A 260 0.20 -0.84 -8.69
C SER A 260 0.37 0.66 -8.44
N GLY A 261 0.22 1.09 -7.21
CA GLY A 261 0.16 2.51 -6.88
C GLY A 261 1.53 3.18 -6.80
N PRO A 262 1.53 4.52 -6.76
CA PRO A 262 2.75 5.33 -6.66
C PRO A 262 3.50 5.14 -5.33
N GLU A 263 2.89 4.53 -4.32
CA GLU A 263 3.55 4.15 -3.06
C GLU A 263 4.70 3.16 -3.23
N ARG A 264 4.84 2.58 -4.43
CA ARG A 264 5.89 1.61 -4.72
C ARG A 264 7.17 2.23 -5.29
N PHE A 265 7.19 3.56 -5.48
CA PHE A 265 8.36 4.30 -5.96
C PHE A 265 8.44 5.74 -5.44
N LEU A 266 7.45 6.22 -4.67
CA LEU A 266 7.45 7.57 -4.12
C LEU A 266 7.77 7.64 -2.62
N SER A 267 8.03 6.50 -1.94
CA SER A 267 8.38 6.52 -0.51
C SER A 267 9.64 7.35 -0.22
N THR A 268 10.56 7.42 -1.17
CA THR A 268 11.80 8.20 -1.07
C THR A 268 11.80 9.48 -1.92
N PHE A 269 10.68 9.84 -2.54
CA PHE A 269 10.61 11.05 -3.36
C PHE A 269 10.87 12.35 -2.55
N PRO A 270 10.39 12.51 -1.30
CA PRO A 270 10.77 13.67 -0.49
C PRO A 270 12.29 13.80 -0.29
N LEU A 271 12.99 12.68 -0.16
CA LEU A 271 14.47 12.67 -0.09
C LEU A 271 15.09 13.06 -1.43
N LEU A 272 14.57 12.57 -2.57
CA LEU A 272 15.07 12.95 -3.89
C LEU A 272 14.90 14.47 -4.12
N ALA A 273 13.75 15.02 -3.75
CA ALA A 273 13.50 16.46 -3.85
C ALA A 273 14.49 17.26 -3.00
N ALA A 274 14.69 16.83 -1.75
CA ALA A 274 15.67 17.46 -0.85
C ALA A 274 17.11 17.31 -1.36
N LEU A 275 17.46 16.18 -1.99
CA LEU A 275 18.77 15.98 -2.64
C LEU A 275 18.99 17.02 -3.74
N VAL A 276 18.02 17.22 -4.63
CA VAL A 276 18.10 18.21 -5.70
C VAL A 276 18.24 19.64 -5.13
N GLU A 277 17.49 19.93 -4.06
CA GLU A 277 17.57 21.22 -3.38
C GLU A 277 18.96 21.46 -2.77
N GLU A 278 19.53 20.48 -2.05
CA GLU A 278 20.89 20.58 -1.49
C GLU A 278 21.95 20.77 -2.57
N LEU A 279 21.91 19.98 -3.63
CA LEU A 279 22.84 20.13 -4.75
C LEU A 279 22.73 21.52 -5.41
N SER A 280 21.53 22.07 -5.49
CA SER A 280 21.30 23.42 -6.05
C SER A 280 21.87 24.54 -5.19
N ARG A 281 21.98 24.34 -3.86
CA ARG A 281 22.58 25.32 -2.91
C ARG A 281 24.10 25.41 -3.04
N HIS A 282 24.75 24.34 -3.52
CA HIS A 282 26.22 24.29 -3.63
C HIS A 282 26.77 24.88 -4.94
N GLY A 283 25.94 25.47 -5.78
CA GLY A 283 26.36 26.13 -7.02
C GLY A 283 26.55 25.15 -8.18
N GLU A 284 27.72 25.22 -8.85
CA GLU A 284 27.95 24.38 -10.03
C GLU A 284 28.16 22.92 -9.68
N VAL A 285 27.30 22.05 -10.21
CA VAL A 285 27.31 20.60 -10.00
C VAL A 285 28.07 19.93 -11.14
N ASP A 286 28.98 19.01 -10.85
CA ASP A 286 29.76 18.30 -11.86
C ASP A 286 28.91 17.40 -12.77
N ALA A 287 29.49 17.02 -13.93
CA ALA A 287 28.77 16.23 -14.92
C ALA A 287 28.41 14.80 -14.47
N GLY A 288 29.16 14.21 -13.51
CA GLY A 288 28.88 12.92 -12.92
C GLY A 288 27.61 12.97 -12.08
N THR A 289 27.54 13.95 -11.19
CA THR A 289 26.37 14.20 -10.33
C THR A 289 25.12 14.53 -11.16
N LYS A 290 25.25 15.37 -12.20
CA LYS A 290 24.11 15.65 -13.12
C LYS A 290 23.60 14.39 -13.80
N ARG A 291 24.48 13.49 -14.24
CA ARG A 291 24.08 12.20 -14.85
C ARG A 291 23.40 11.28 -13.84
N ALA A 292 23.91 11.18 -12.60
CA ALA A 292 23.33 10.35 -11.57
C ALA A 292 21.88 10.78 -11.25
N VAL A 293 21.67 12.07 -10.98
CA VAL A 293 20.33 12.64 -10.75
C VAL A 293 19.43 12.48 -11.98
N GLY A 294 19.94 12.76 -13.17
CA GLY A 294 19.20 12.59 -14.43
C GLY A 294 18.75 11.15 -14.67
N SER A 295 19.57 10.16 -14.31
CA SER A 295 19.19 8.73 -14.36
C SER A 295 18.04 8.41 -13.41
N LEU A 296 18.09 8.91 -12.16
CA LEU A 296 17.00 8.73 -11.21
C LEU A 296 15.70 9.36 -11.70
N VAL A 297 15.75 10.56 -12.26
CA VAL A 297 14.57 11.25 -12.82
C VAL A 297 14.00 10.49 -14.02
N ALA A 298 14.82 9.98 -14.93
CA ALA A 298 14.37 9.19 -16.07
C ALA A 298 13.67 7.89 -15.64
N ARG A 299 14.20 7.22 -14.64
CA ARG A 299 13.59 5.99 -14.08
C ARG A 299 12.28 6.29 -13.35
N LEU A 300 12.24 7.35 -12.54
CA LEU A 300 11.01 7.83 -11.91
C LEU A 300 9.92 8.11 -12.94
N TRP A 301 10.28 8.79 -14.02
CA TRP A 301 9.37 9.07 -15.12
C TRP A 301 8.80 7.81 -15.75
N THR A 302 9.63 6.80 -15.98
CA THR A 302 9.21 5.50 -16.51
C THR A 302 8.23 4.79 -15.56
N LEU A 303 8.58 4.69 -14.26
CA LEU A 303 7.74 4.07 -13.23
C LEU A 303 6.39 4.78 -13.09
N ARG A 304 6.40 6.11 -13.14
CA ARG A 304 5.19 6.93 -13.14
C ARG A 304 4.27 6.59 -14.31
N HIS A 305 4.80 6.53 -15.54
CA HIS A 305 4.00 6.18 -16.72
C HIS A 305 3.40 4.78 -16.62
N MET A 306 4.18 3.81 -16.16
CA MET A 306 3.68 2.45 -15.94
C MET A 306 2.55 2.43 -14.89
N SER A 307 2.68 3.19 -13.82
CA SER A 307 1.66 3.26 -12.77
C SER A 307 0.39 3.99 -13.21
N VAL A 308 0.50 5.07 -13.98
CA VAL A 308 -0.64 5.77 -14.62
C VAL A 308 -1.39 4.82 -15.57
N TRP A 309 -0.66 4.07 -16.39
CA TRP A 309 -1.27 3.07 -17.25
C TRP A 309 -2.05 2.01 -16.48
N ILE A 310 -1.51 1.52 -15.36
CA ILE A 310 -2.21 0.54 -14.51
C ILE A 310 -3.50 1.16 -13.95
N ALA A 311 -3.47 2.42 -13.53
CA ALA A 311 -4.67 3.13 -13.07
C ALA A 311 -5.74 3.23 -14.18
N GLY A 312 -5.34 3.50 -15.41
CA GLY A 312 -6.24 3.50 -16.59
C GLY A 312 -6.77 2.11 -16.94
N ALA A 313 -5.97 1.06 -16.78
CA ALA A 313 -6.41 -0.31 -16.98
C ALA A 313 -7.46 -0.73 -15.92
N LEU A 314 -7.25 -0.34 -14.65
CA LEU A 314 -8.24 -0.55 -13.58
C LEU A 314 -9.55 0.18 -13.85
N GLU A 315 -9.50 1.40 -14.40
CA GLU A 315 -10.68 2.16 -14.82
C GLU A 315 -11.48 1.43 -15.91
N SER A 316 -10.78 0.72 -16.79
CA SER A 316 -11.37 -0.12 -17.84
C SER A 316 -11.83 -1.51 -17.34
N GLY A 317 -11.79 -1.76 -16.03
CA GLY A 317 -12.17 -3.05 -15.42
C GLY A 317 -11.15 -4.19 -15.61
N GLN A 318 -9.95 -3.88 -16.08
CA GLN A 318 -8.88 -4.87 -16.23
C GLN A 318 -8.16 -5.11 -14.90
N ALA A 319 -7.54 -6.30 -14.76
CA ALA A 319 -6.69 -6.65 -13.61
C ALA A 319 -5.23 -6.82 -14.07
N PRO A 320 -4.40 -5.76 -14.17
CA PRO A 320 -3.06 -5.80 -14.72
C PRO A 320 -2.02 -6.34 -13.73
N GLU A 321 -2.21 -7.55 -13.21
CA GLU A 321 -1.39 -8.16 -12.14
C GLU A 321 0.09 -8.26 -12.50
N LEU A 322 0.40 -8.63 -13.75
CA LEU A 322 1.78 -8.74 -14.24
C LEU A 322 2.48 -7.39 -14.23
N ALA A 323 1.83 -6.35 -14.77
CA ALA A 323 2.37 -5.00 -14.81
C ALA A 323 2.56 -4.42 -13.40
N ALA A 324 1.60 -4.67 -12.50
CA ALA A 324 1.68 -4.28 -11.09
C ALA A 324 2.88 -4.94 -10.39
N ALA A 325 3.14 -6.23 -10.64
CA ALA A 325 4.31 -6.93 -10.11
C ALA A 325 5.63 -6.32 -10.62
N VAL A 326 5.69 -5.95 -11.90
CA VAL A 326 6.87 -5.29 -12.50
C VAL A 326 7.10 -3.91 -11.88
N VAL A 327 6.04 -3.09 -11.76
CA VAL A 327 6.16 -1.75 -11.13
C VAL A 327 6.67 -1.86 -9.70
N LYS A 328 6.14 -2.80 -8.93
CA LYS A 328 6.58 -2.99 -7.54
C LYS A 328 8.05 -3.46 -7.47
N ASP A 329 8.48 -4.44 -8.27
CA ASP A 329 9.88 -4.92 -8.25
C ASP A 329 10.86 -3.81 -8.68
N LEU A 330 10.55 -3.08 -9.73
CA LEU A 330 11.40 -1.98 -10.22
C LEU A 330 11.37 -0.77 -9.27
N GLY A 331 10.20 -0.43 -8.76
CA GLY A 331 9.99 0.75 -7.93
C GLY A 331 10.70 0.65 -6.59
N THR A 332 10.57 -0.47 -5.90
CA THR A 332 11.22 -0.63 -4.58
C THR A 332 12.75 -0.70 -4.66
N ARG A 333 13.30 -1.16 -5.78
CA ARG A 333 14.74 -1.03 -6.05
C ARG A 333 15.15 0.40 -6.34
N TYR A 334 14.33 1.12 -7.10
CA TYR A 334 14.53 2.55 -7.33
C TYR A 334 14.53 3.35 -6.03
N GLU A 335 13.64 3.05 -5.08
CA GLU A 335 13.62 3.70 -3.75
C GLU A 335 14.95 3.52 -3.02
N SER A 336 15.57 2.33 -3.08
CA SER A 336 16.89 2.08 -2.49
C SER A 336 18.00 2.85 -3.21
N GLU A 337 17.93 2.96 -4.54
CA GLU A 337 18.93 3.72 -5.33
C GLU A 337 18.86 5.23 -5.05
N VAL A 338 17.69 5.78 -4.76
CA VAL A 338 17.57 7.19 -4.30
C VAL A 338 18.34 7.40 -2.99
N ILE A 339 18.25 6.45 -2.06
CA ILE A 339 18.99 6.50 -0.79
C ILE A 339 20.50 6.46 -1.04
N ASP A 340 20.95 5.52 -1.87
CA ASP A 340 22.37 5.38 -2.19
C ASP A 340 22.93 6.64 -2.85
N ALA A 341 22.18 7.20 -3.82
CA ALA A 341 22.57 8.46 -4.47
C ALA A 341 22.61 9.62 -3.45
N ALA A 342 21.63 9.74 -2.56
CA ALA A 342 21.61 10.78 -1.55
C ALA A 342 22.84 10.71 -0.61
N ARG A 343 23.24 9.50 -0.24
CA ARG A 343 24.44 9.27 0.62
C ARG A 343 25.77 9.57 -0.08
N LEU A 344 25.82 9.37 -1.40
CA LEU A 344 27.06 9.51 -2.19
C LEU A 344 27.26 10.93 -2.72
N LEU A 345 26.18 11.64 -3.04
CA LEU A 345 26.24 12.93 -3.74
C LEU A 345 26.25 14.14 -2.80
N VAL A 346 25.86 13.97 -1.54
CA VAL A 346 25.83 15.05 -0.54
C VAL A 346 26.52 14.59 0.74
N ALA A 347 27.48 15.39 1.23
CA ALA A 347 28.26 15.10 2.43
C ALA A 347 27.52 15.51 3.73
N ILE A 348 26.25 15.10 3.84
CA ILE A 348 25.41 15.31 5.04
C ILE A 348 25.07 13.93 5.61
N ALA A 349 25.44 13.70 6.86
CA ALA A 349 25.12 12.45 7.56
C ALA A 349 23.60 12.34 7.85
N PRO A 350 23.03 11.13 7.84
CA PRO A 350 21.67 10.93 8.31
C PRO A 350 21.55 11.26 9.80
N ASP A 351 20.52 12.03 10.17
CA ASP A 351 20.29 12.42 11.57
C ASP A 351 18.82 12.17 11.94
N PRO A 352 18.51 11.10 12.69
CA PRO A 352 17.15 10.81 13.15
C PRO A 352 16.67 11.79 14.24
N GLY A 353 17.57 12.59 14.83
CA GLY A 353 17.25 13.65 15.79
C GLY A 353 16.92 14.98 15.13
N ALA A 354 17.20 15.15 13.85
CA ALA A 354 16.86 16.38 13.14
C ALA A 354 15.34 16.55 13.05
N GLU A 355 14.85 17.75 13.22
CA GLU A 355 13.42 18.04 13.17
C GLU A 355 12.84 17.92 11.74
N ALA A 356 13.62 18.29 10.71
CA ALA A 356 13.22 18.29 9.31
C ALA A 356 14.44 18.41 8.38
N GLY A 357 14.21 18.40 7.06
CA GLY A 357 15.21 18.63 6.03
C GLY A 357 15.91 17.36 5.57
N PHE A 358 17.00 17.53 4.80
CA PHE A 358 17.71 16.44 4.13
C PHE A 358 18.21 15.36 5.09
N ALA A 359 18.87 15.76 6.19
CA ALA A 359 19.44 14.81 7.16
C ALA A 359 18.36 13.92 7.80
N ARG A 360 17.20 14.50 8.14
CA ARG A 360 16.06 13.75 8.68
C ARG A 360 15.46 12.81 7.65
N LEU A 361 15.19 13.28 6.43
CA LEU A 361 14.64 12.46 5.35
C LEU A 361 15.58 11.32 4.96
N LEU A 362 16.87 11.57 4.98
CA LEU A 362 17.88 10.53 4.73
C LEU A 362 17.86 9.48 5.85
N ALA A 363 17.79 9.90 7.12
CA ALA A 363 17.71 8.98 8.26
C ALA A 363 16.45 8.12 8.21
N ASP A 364 15.27 8.73 8.00
CA ASP A 364 14.01 8.02 7.84
C ASP A 364 14.11 6.99 6.71
N ALA A 365 14.59 7.40 5.54
CA ALA A 365 14.71 6.53 4.37
C ALA A 365 15.67 5.35 4.60
N VAL A 366 16.84 5.58 5.21
CA VAL A 366 17.82 4.52 5.53
C VAL A 366 17.22 3.49 6.49
N LEU A 367 16.52 3.95 7.53
CA LEU A 367 15.95 3.07 8.55
C LEU A 367 14.73 2.27 8.03
N HIS A 368 13.98 2.81 7.08
CA HIS A 368 12.85 2.13 6.45
C HIS A 368 13.24 1.24 5.25
N ALA A 369 14.42 1.47 4.63
CA ALA A 369 14.86 0.77 3.43
C ALA A 369 14.76 -0.76 3.46
N PRO A 370 15.08 -1.46 4.58
CA PRO A 370 14.95 -2.92 4.64
C PRO A 370 13.53 -3.44 4.36
N GLY A 371 12.51 -2.63 4.65
CA GLY A 371 11.10 -2.97 4.42
C GLY A 371 10.65 -2.85 2.96
N PHE A 372 11.31 -2.04 2.12
CA PHE A 372 10.82 -1.72 0.78
C PHE A 372 10.68 -2.94 -0.13
N THR A 373 11.66 -3.83 -0.13
CA THR A 373 11.65 -5.03 -0.97
C THR A 373 10.92 -6.22 -0.36
N LEU A 374 10.47 -6.13 0.90
CA LEU A 374 9.81 -7.21 1.63
C LEU A 374 8.28 -7.12 1.61
N ARG A 375 7.73 -5.94 1.85
CA ARG A 375 6.27 -5.71 1.96
C ARG A 375 5.55 -5.81 0.60
N GLY A 376 4.27 -6.20 0.59
CA GLY A 376 3.48 -6.36 -0.65
C GLY A 376 3.94 -7.53 -1.53
N GLY A 377 4.58 -8.53 -0.93
CA GLY A 377 5.29 -9.61 -1.57
C GLY A 377 6.76 -9.25 -1.85
N THR A 378 7.68 -10.16 -1.52
CA THR A 378 9.12 -9.92 -1.76
C THR A 378 9.42 -9.81 -3.25
N ASN A 379 10.51 -9.13 -3.60
CA ASN A 379 10.91 -8.99 -5.01
C ASN A 379 11.19 -10.37 -5.65
N GLU A 380 11.64 -11.36 -4.89
CA GLU A 380 11.85 -12.74 -5.35
C GLU A 380 10.52 -13.41 -5.75
N VAL A 381 9.46 -13.26 -4.93
CA VAL A 381 8.11 -13.76 -5.24
C VAL A 381 7.56 -13.06 -6.49
N LEU A 382 7.74 -11.75 -6.60
CA LEU A 382 7.27 -10.97 -7.75
C LEU A 382 7.96 -11.39 -9.05
N ARG A 383 9.27 -11.62 -9.03
CA ARG A 383 10.00 -12.13 -10.19
C ARG A 383 9.47 -13.51 -10.63
N GLY A 384 9.07 -14.36 -9.67
CA GLY A 384 8.38 -15.62 -9.97
C GLY A 384 7.03 -15.41 -10.67
N ILE A 385 6.25 -14.41 -10.27
CA ILE A 385 4.99 -14.02 -10.92
C ILE A 385 5.26 -13.50 -12.33
N VAL A 386 6.25 -12.61 -12.48
CA VAL A 386 6.66 -12.04 -13.77
C VAL A 386 7.12 -13.14 -14.72
N ALA A 387 7.99 -14.06 -14.26
CA ALA A 387 8.47 -15.16 -15.08
C ALA A 387 7.33 -16.06 -15.60
N ARG A 388 6.37 -16.40 -14.76
CA ARG A 388 5.16 -17.15 -15.15
C ARG A 388 4.32 -16.38 -16.17
N GLY A 389 4.07 -15.09 -15.91
CA GLY A 389 3.27 -14.23 -16.80
C GLY A 389 3.91 -14.04 -18.18
N LEU A 390 5.24 -14.16 -18.28
CA LEU A 390 6.00 -14.13 -19.53
C LEU A 390 6.17 -15.52 -20.19
N GLY A 391 5.58 -16.57 -19.62
CA GLY A 391 5.70 -17.93 -20.17
C GLY A 391 7.09 -18.58 -20.00
N LEU A 392 7.89 -18.10 -19.03
CA LEU A 392 9.23 -18.62 -18.75
C LEU A 392 9.23 -19.79 -17.75
N ARG A 393 8.06 -20.14 -17.20
CA ARG A 393 7.84 -21.25 -16.25
C ARG A 393 6.51 -21.92 -16.51
#